data_493a4569dd379453cf32829acfff54a0
#
_entry.id   493a4569dd379453cf32829acfff54a0
#
_cell.length_a   1.000
_cell.length_b   1.000
_cell.length_c   1.000
_cell.angle_alpha   90.00
_cell.angle_beta   90.00
_cell.angle_gamma   90.00
#
_symmetry.space_group_name_H-M   'P 1'
#
loop_
_entity.id
_entity.type
_entity.pdbx_description
1 polymer ?
#
loop_
_entity_poly.entity_id
_entity_poly.type
_entity_poly.pdbx_seq_one_letter_code
_entity_poly.pdbx_strand_id
1 'polypeptide(L)'
;MTNNKAMKAFLLAAVLLCPLLATAQLAVTVTPPKITGQKAVVELKLKNDFADKVKSARAVCFLLDEQGQMIGQSTKWVMGQNKTSLEPKGEATFNFVITSPQPFTTTNLTAKVTFSRVVLDGDKLADVTKQVSVTAAAQH
;
A
#
# COMPACT_ATOMS: atom_id res chain seq x y z
N MET A 1 -17.52 -41.90 23.35
CA MET A 1 -16.76 -40.94 24.16
C MET A 1 -15.41 -40.60 23.53
N THR A 2 -14.74 -41.57 22.95
CA THR A 2 -13.46 -41.32 22.31
C THR A 2 -13.57 -40.47 21.06
N ASN A 3 -14.74 -40.46 20.42
CA ASN A 3 -14.97 -39.73 19.17
C ASN A 3 -14.89 -38.23 19.36
N ASN A 4 -15.27 -37.72 20.52
CA ASN A 4 -15.27 -36.29 20.78
C ASN A 4 -13.88 -35.71 20.82
N LYS A 5 -12.91 -36.46 21.29
CA LYS A 5 -11.53 -36.00 21.34
C LYS A 5 -10.91 -35.92 19.97
N ALA A 6 -11.21 -36.89 19.11
CA ALA A 6 -10.71 -36.87 17.74
C ALA A 6 -11.30 -35.69 16.94
N MET A 7 -12.58 -35.39 17.14
CA MET A 7 -13.22 -34.27 16.49
C MET A 7 -12.63 -32.93 16.90
N LYS A 8 -12.31 -32.79 18.19
CA LYS A 8 -11.71 -31.54 18.67
C LYS A 8 -10.33 -31.31 18.06
N ALA A 9 -9.54 -32.35 17.97
CA ALA A 9 -8.21 -32.25 17.35
C ALA A 9 -8.31 -31.86 15.88
N PHE A 10 -9.27 -32.42 15.19
CA PHE A 10 -9.50 -32.12 13.76
C PHE A 10 -9.91 -30.66 13.57
N LEU A 11 -10.80 -30.15 14.41
CA LEU A 11 -11.23 -28.75 14.34
C LEU A 11 -10.08 -27.78 14.60
N LEU A 12 -9.20 -28.13 15.53
CA LEU A 12 -8.03 -27.31 15.80
C LEU A 12 -7.11 -27.19 14.59
N ALA A 13 -6.91 -28.28 13.88
CA ALA A 13 -6.08 -28.27 12.69
C ALA A 13 -6.67 -27.37 11.59
N ALA A 14 -7.99 -27.40 11.43
CA ALA A 14 -8.65 -26.56 10.45
C ALA A 14 -8.51 -25.06 10.78
N VAL A 15 -8.61 -24.72 12.04
CA VAL A 15 -8.44 -23.34 12.49
C VAL A 15 -7.02 -22.84 12.24
N LEU A 16 -6.04 -23.70 12.46
CA LEU A 16 -4.64 -23.33 12.27
C LEU A 16 -4.30 -23.07 10.80
N LEU A 17 -5.02 -23.67 9.87
CA LEU A 17 -4.78 -23.44 8.45
C LEU A 17 -5.26 -22.05 7.99
N CYS A 18 -6.30 -21.50 8.62
CA CYS A 18 -6.84 -20.21 8.22
C CYS A 18 -5.83 -19.06 8.32
N PRO A 19 -5.01 -18.94 9.38
CA PRO A 19 -4.04 -17.85 9.47
C PRO A 19 -2.90 -17.94 8.45
N LEU A 20 -2.74 -19.09 7.81
CA LEU A 20 -1.69 -19.25 6.81
C LEU A 20 -2.09 -18.71 5.45
N LEU A 21 -3.36 -18.38 5.24
CA LEU A 21 -3.79 -17.71 4.04
C LEU A 21 -3.22 -16.30 4.07
N ALA A 22 -2.43 -15.99 3.05
CA ALA A 22 -1.61 -14.80 3.04
C ALA A 22 -2.45 -13.53 3.20
N THR A 23 -2.15 -12.76 4.23
CA THR A 23 -2.63 -11.40 4.36
C THR A 23 -1.47 -10.48 4.01
N ALA A 24 -1.77 -9.38 3.33
CA ALA A 24 -0.77 -8.37 3.04
C ALA A 24 -0.29 -7.75 4.35
N GLN A 25 1.01 -7.50 4.46
CA GLN A 25 1.62 -7.02 5.69
C GLN A 25 1.90 -5.53 5.66
N LEU A 26 1.98 -4.90 4.50
CA LEU A 26 1.93 -3.45 4.38
C LEU A 26 0.65 -3.11 3.64
N ALA A 27 -0.29 -2.49 4.34
CA ALA A 27 -1.57 -2.10 3.78
C ALA A 27 -1.52 -0.64 3.38
N VAL A 28 -1.82 -0.35 2.12
CA VAL A 28 -1.76 1.00 1.56
C VAL A 28 -3.11 1.34 0.96
N THR A 29 -3.67 2.47 1.37
CA THR A 29 -4.91 3.00 0.81
C THR A 29 -4.57 4.26 0.02
N VAL A 30 -5.05 4.34 -1.22
CA VAL A 30 -4.79 5.46 -2.12
C VAL A 30 -6.08 6.26 -2.27
N THR A 31 -6.04 7.54 -1.92
CA THR A 31 -7.19 8.43 -2.11
C THR A 31 -7.26 8.91 -3.56
N PRO A 32 -8.45 9.28 -4.05
CA PRO A 32 -8.56 9.86 -5.39
C PRO A 32 -7.73 11.13 -5.50
N PRO A 33 -7.15 11.41 -6.69
CA PRO A 33 -6.34 12.61 -6.87
C PRO A 33 -7.15 13.87 -6.63
N LYS A 34 -6.53 14.83 -5.95
CA LYS A 34 -7.08 16.18 -5.79
C LYS A 34 -6.36 17.08 -6.78
N ILE A 35 -7.12 17.66 -7.68
CA ILE A 35 -6.58 18.46 -8.78
C ILE A 35 -6.73 19.94 -8.46
N THR A 36 -5.62 20.67 -8.54
CA THR A 36 -5.60 22.12 -8.37
C THR A 36 -4.70 22.70 -9.45
N GLY A 37 -5.30 23.19 -10.53
CA GLY A 37 -4.54 23.78 -11.64
C GLY A 37 -3.59 22.79 -12.28
N GLN A 38 -2.30 22.97 -12.07
CA GLN A 38 -1.25 22.15 -12.66
C GLN A 38 -0.76 21.05 -11.70
N LYS A 39 -1.40 20.89 -10.54
CA LYS A 39 -0.97 19.93 -9.55
C LYS A 39 -2.04 18.89 -9.28
N ALA A 40 -1.62 17.64 -9.15
CA ALA A 40 -2.44 16.56 -8.66
C ALA A 40 -1.79 16.02 -7.38
N VAL A 41 -2.55 15.96 -6.31
CA VAL A 41 -2.09 15.44 -5.02
C VAL A 41 -2.77 14.12 -4.76
N VAL A 42 -1.98 13.08 -4.50
CA VAL A 42 -2.47 11.74 -4.20
C VAL A 42 -1.99 11.36 -2.82
N GLU A 43 -2.92 11.17 -1.90
CA GLU A 43 -2.60 10.82 -0.53
C GLU A 43 -2.57 9.30 -0.38
N LEU A 44 -1.51 8.81 0.24
CA LEU A 44 -1.38 7.41 0.64
C LEU A 44 -1.52 7.32 2.15
N LYS A 45 -2.28 6.34 2.61
CA LYS A 45 -2.29 5.95 4.02
C LYS A 45 -1.67 4.56 4.12
N LEU A 46 -0.62 4.46 4.93
CA LEU A 46 0.14 3.23 5.08
C LEU A 46 -0.04 2.69 6.49
N LYS A 47 -0.20 1.39 6.60
CA LYS A 47 -0.25 0.69 7.88
C LYS A 47 0.70 -0.48 7.84
N ASN A 48 1.59 -0.54 8.83
CA ASN A 48 2.58 -1.60 8.93
C ASN A 48 2.05 -2.76 9.80
N ASP A 49 1.66 -3.85 9.15
CA ASP A 49 1.26 -5.06 9.84
C ASP A 49 2.37 -6.12 9.82
N PHE A 50 3.59 -5.77 9.38
CA PHE A 50 4.75 -6.62 9.57
C PHE A 50 5.11 -6.71 11.06
N ALA A 51 5.75 -7.80 11.43
CA ALA A 51 6.34 -7.92 12.76
C ALA A 51 7.54 -6.99 12.92
N ASP A 52 8.17 -6.60 11.82
CA ASP A 52 9.36 -5.74 11.82
C ASP A 52 9.00 -4.33 11.37
N LYS A 53 9.86 -3.39 11.75
CA LYS A 53 9.76 -2.01 11.32
C LYS A 53 10.01 -1.92 9.81
N VAL A 54 9.25 -1.08 9.12
CA VAL A 54 9.54 -0.73 7.72
C VAL A 54 10.58 0.39 7.73
N LYS A 55 11.77 0.06 7.27
CA LYS A 55 12.90 0.98 7.28
C LYS A 55 12.84 1.96 6.13
N SER A 56 12.46 1.49 4.96
CA SER A 56 12.28 2.32 3.78
C SER A 56 11.30 1.68 2.81
N ALA A 57 10.67 2.52 2.01
CA ALA A 57 9.75 2.05 0.98
C ALA A 57 9.75 3.04 -0.18
N ARG A 58 9.83 2.51 -1.38
CA ARG A 58 9.84 3.31 -2.60
C ARG A 58 8.63 2.94 -3.44
N ALA A 59 7.92 3.95 -3.92
CA ALA A 59 6.69 3.74 -4.68
C ALA A 59 6.64 4.66 -5.89
N VAL A 60 5.89 4.22 -6.88
CA VAL A 60 5.59 4.99 -8.09
C VAL A 60 4.10 5.24 -8.13
N CYS A 61 3.73 6.49 -8.36
CA CYS A 61 2.34 6.88 -8.54
C CYS A 61 2.13 7.28 -9.99
N PHE A 62 1.17 6.65 -10.64
CA PHE A 62 0.76 6.95 -12.00
C PHE A 62 -0.59 7.66 -11.98
N LEU A 63 -0.72 8.72 -12.79
CA LEU A 63 -2.03 9.32 -13.05
C LEU A 63 -2.54 8.85 -14.40
N LEU A 64 -3.77 8.36 -14.40
CA LEU A 64 -4.44 7.85 -15.58
C LEU A 64 -5.64 8.73 -15.90
N ASP A 65 -5.86 8.97 -17.18
CA ASP A 65 -7.04 9.70 -17.63
C ASP A 65 -8.25 8.76 -17.76
N GLU A 66 -9.33 9.29 -18.33
CA GLU A 66 -10.59 8.53 -18.47
C GLU A 66 -10.46 7.35 -19.40
N GLN A 67 -9.50 7.37 -20.32
CA GLN A 67 -9.22 6.28 -21.24
C GLN A 67 -8.17 5.31 -20.71
N GLY A 68 -7.72 5.51 -19.47
CA GLY A 68 -6.69 4.67 -18.87
C GLY A 68 -5.29 4.98 -19.33
N GLN A 69 -5.07 6.10 -20.00
CA GLN A 69 -3.75 6.49 -20.47
C GLN A 69 -2.99 7.22 -19.38
N MET A 70 -1.70 6.95 -19.27
CA MET A 70 -0.84 7.59 -18.28
C MET A 70 -0.53 9.03 -18.71
N ILE A 71 -0.91 9.98 -17.88
CA ILE A 71 -0.69 11.40 -18.13
C ILE A 71 0.31 12.03 -17.16
N GLY A 72 0.78 11.27 -16.19
CA GLY A 72 1.79 11.74 -15.24
C GLY A 72 2.27 10.62 -14.35
N GLN A 73 3.46 10.80 -13.79
CA GLN A 73 3.99 9.83 -12.82
C GLN A 73 4.98 10.52 -11.90
N SER A 74 5.17 9.91 -10.73
CA SER A 74 6.18 10.35 -9.77
C SER A 74 6.68 9.13 -9.01
N THR A 75 7.99 9.07 -8.81
CA THR A 75 8.62 8.02 -8.01
C THR A 75 9.25 8.67 -6.78
N LYS A 76 8.89 8.17 -5.60
CA LYS A 76 9.37 8.75 -4.35
C LYS A 76 9.63 7.68 -3.31
N TRP A 77 10.54 7.98 -2.41
CA TRP A 77 10.66 7.25 -1.16
C TRP A 77 9.56 7.73 -0.23
N VAL A 78 8.61 6.86 0.08
CA VAL A 78 7.51 7.20 0.98
C VAL A 78 7.88 6.98 2.44
N MET A 79 8.91 6.17 2.69
CA MET A 79 9.57 5.95 3.97
C MET A 79 11.08 5.91 3.74
N GLY A 80 11.86 6.24 4.77
CA GLY A 80 13.30 6.28 4.68
C GLY A 80 13.82 7.61 4.18
N GLN A 81 15.12 7.73 3.91
CA GLN A 81 15.76 8.98 3.45
C GLN A 81 15.33 10.16 4.28
N ASN A 82 15.63 10.63 5.21
CA ASN A 82 15.20 11.78 6.02
C ASN A 82 13.79 11.68 6.57
N LYS A 83 13.08 10.59 6.30
CA LYS A 83 11.76 10.36 6.87
C LYS A 83 11.87 9.29 7.94
N THR A 84 10.93 9.33 8.89
CA THR A 84 10.92 8.33 9.95
C THR A 84 10.54 6.96 9.37
N SER A 85 11.08 5.92 9.98
CA SER A 85 10.65 4.56 9.71
C SER A 85 9.25 4.33 10.26
N LEU A 86 8.61 3.25 9.82
CA LEU A 86 7.25 2.92 10.25
C LEU A 86 7.30 1.69 11.17
N GLU A 87 6.98 1.92 12.43
CA GLU A 87 6.99 0.86 13.45
C GLU A 87 5.91 -0.17 13.20
N PRO A 88 6.04 -1.40 13.74
CA PRO A 88 4.96 -2.38 13.67
C PRO A 88 3.66 -1.80 14.24
N LYS A 89 2.56 -2.04 13.53
CA LYS A 89 1.24 -1.49 13.84
C LYS A 89 1.14 0.02 13.69
N GLY A 90 2.22 0.67 13.26
CA GLY A 90 2.22 2.10 13.01
C GLY A 90 1.51 2.47 11.73
N GLU A 91 1.07 3.72 11.67
CA GLU A 91 0.40 4.29 10.52
C GLU A 91 1.12 5.56 10.08
N ALA A 92 1.10 5.81 8.79
CA ALA A 92 1.71 7.01 8.22
C ALA A 92 0.94 7.47 7.00
N THR A 93 1.10 8.73 6.67
CA THR A 93 0.48 9.34 5.50
C THR A 93 1.58 9.94 4.64
N PHE A 94 1.46 9.79 3.34
CA PHE A 94 2.38 10.38 2.37
C PHE A 94 1.60 10.94 1.20
N ASN A 95 2.01 12.12 0.72
CA ASN A 95 1.37 12.77 -0.42
C ASN A 95 2.31 12.78 -1.62
N PHE A 96 1.89 12.15 -2.71
CA PHE A 96 2.51 12.37 -4.01
C PHE A 96 1.99 13.68 -4.58
N VAL A 97 2.88 14.50 -5.11
CA VAL A 97 2.50 15.69 -5.85
C VAL A 97 3.02 15.54 -7.28
N ILE A 98 2.10 15.49 -8.23
CA ILE A 98 2.44 15.35 -9.63
C ILE A 98 2.07 16.65 -10.32
N THR A 99 3.08 17.30 -10.91
CA THR A 99 2.89 18.57 -11.62
C THR A 99 2.84 18.33 -13.12
N SER A 100 2.04 19.12 -13.79
CA SER A 100 1.92 19.10 -15.25
C SER A 100 2.38 20.45 -15.80
N PRO A 101 3.00 20.51 -16.99
CA PRO A 101 3.34 21.80 -17.60
C PRO A 101 2.12 22.61 -18.01
N GLN A 102 0.96 21.98 -18.12
CA GLN A 102 -0.31 22.63 -18.43
C GLN A 102 -1.33 22.29 -17.34
N PRO A 103 -2.31 23.14 -17.10
CA PRO A 103 -3.39 22.78 -16.19
C PRO A 103 -4.10 21.52 -16.66
N PHE A 104 -4.51 20.70 -15.70
CA PHE A 104 -5.26 19.49 -16.01
C PHE A 104 -6.62 19.87 -16.63
N THR A 105 -6.99 19.20 -17.71
CA THR A 105 -8.23 19.48 -18.42
C THR A 105 -9.43 18.73 -17.85
N THR A 106 -9.18 17.74 -17.00
CA THR A 106 -10.23 16.97 -16.37
C THR A 106 -9.87 16.72 -14.92
N THR A 107 -10.88 16.58 -14.07
CA THR A 107 -10.71 16.14 -12.69
C THR A 107 -11.01 14.66 -12.54
N ASN A 108 -11.43 13.99 -13.62
CA ASN A 108 -11.77 12.57 -13.59
C ASN A 108 -10.52 11.73 -13.85
N LEU A 109 -9.59 11.80 -12.92
CA LEU A 109 -8.31 11.08 -12.99
C LEU A 109 -8.28 9.96 -11.96
N THR A 110 -7.53 8.90 -12.29
CA THR A 110 -7.31 7.78 -11.40
C THR A 110 -5.84 7.71 -11.02
N ALA A 111 -5.56 7.48 -9.76
CA ALA A 111 -4.19 7.27 -9.30
C ALA A 111 -3.97 5.77 -9.13
N LYS A 112 -2.86 5.28 -9.66
CA LYS A 112 -2.42 3.90 -9.48
C LYS A 112 -1.03 3.93 -8.85
N VAL A 113 -0.86 3.20 -7.75
CA VAL A 113 0.39 3.19 -6.99
C VAL A 113 0.92 1.77 -6.95
N THR A 114 2.22 1.63 -7.25
CA THR A 114 2.93 0.37 -7.11
C THR A 114 4.18 0.59 -6.29
N PHE A 115 4.52 -0.39 -5.46
CA PHE A 115 5.74 -0.35 -4.67
C PHE A 115 6.84 -1.10 -5.39
N SER A 116 7.98 -0.46 -5.56
CA SER A 116 9.13 -1.06 -6.20
C SER A 116 10.09 -1.69 -5.19
N ARG A 117 10.06 -1.23 -3.94
CA ARG A 117 10.98 -1.73 -2.92
C ARG A 117 10.43 -1.43 -1.53
N VAL A 118 10.48 -2.41 -0.65
CA VAL A 118 10.17 -2.25 0.76
C VAL A 118 11.27 -2.97 1.55
N VAL A 119 11.96 -2.22 2.40
CA VAL A 119 13.07 -2.73 3.22
C VAL A 119 12.63 -2.73 4.67
N LEU A 120 12.74 -3.87 5.31
CA LEU A 120 12.42 -4.05 6.71
C LEU A 120 13.68 -3.90 7.55
N ASP A 121 13.49 -3.83 8.86
CA ASP A 121 14.59 -3.80 9.81
C ASP A 121 15.50 -5.01 9.59
N GLY A 122 16.82 -4.79 9.72
CA GLY A 122 17.81 -5.82 9.37
C GLY A 122 18.05 -5.93 7.87
N ASP A 123 17.64 -4.94 7.09
CA ASP A 123 17.84 -4.85 5.64
C ASP A 123 17.20 -6.00 4.86
N LYS A 124 16.15 -6.59 5.41
CA LYS A 124 15.39 -7.64 4.74
C LYS A 124 14.45 -7.00 3.70
N LEU A 125 14.40 -7.60 2.51
CA LEU A 125 13.51 -7.14 1.46
C LEU A 125 12.16 -7.86 1.57
N ALA A 126 11.08 -7.09 1.57
CA ALA A 126 9.75 -7.65 1.48
C ALA A 126 9.41 -7.98 0.03
N ASP A 127 8.54 -8.97 -0.15
CA ASP A 127 8.02 -9.30 -1.48
C ASP A 127 6.89 -8.32 -1.79
N VAL A 128 7.16 -7.34 -2.64
CA VAL A 128 6.18 -6.28 -2.91
C VAL A 128 4.95 -6.77 -3.64
N THR A 129 5.03 -7.91 -4.33
CA THR A 129 3.87 -8.45 -5.03
C THR A 129 2.93 -9.23 -4.11
N LYS A 130 3.47 -9.81 -3.03
CA LYS A 130 2.70 -10.67 -2.11
C LYS A 130 2.42 -10.01 -0.77
N GLN A 131 3.32 -9.15 -0.30
CA GLN A 131 3.26 -8.62 1.06
C GLN A 131 2.81 -7.17 1.13
N VAL A 132 2.62 -6.51 -0.01
CA VAL A 132 2.13 -5.13 -0.06
C VAL A 132 0.77 -5.14 -0.76
N SER A 133 -0.23 -4.61 -0.08
CA SER A 133 -1.59 -4.49 -0.61
C SER A 133 -1.89 -3.02 -0.86
N VAL A 134 -2.27 -2.68 -2.09
CA VAL A 134 -2.63 -1.31 -2.46
C VAL A 134 -4.09 -1.33 -2.88
N THR A 135 -4.92 -0.59 -2.15
CA THR A 135 -6.36 -0.51 -2.43
C THR A 135 -6.77 0.94 -2.60
N ALA A 136 -7.75 1.18 -3.47
CA ALA A 136 -8.31 2.50 -3.64
C ALA A 136 -9.28 2.78 -2.51
N ALA A 137 -9.21 4.00 -1.96
CA ALA A 137 -10.20 4.44 -0.98
C ALA A 137 -11.55 4.60 -1.66
N ALA A 138 -12.62 4.31 -0.91
CA ALA A 138 -13.97 4.49 -1.42
C ALA A 138 -14.22 5.97 -1.72
N GLN A 139 -14.85 6.23 -2.86
CA GLN A 139 -15.29 7.58 -3.21
C GLN A 139 -16.68 7.81 -2.66
N HIS A 140 -16.89 8.99 -2.08
CA HIS A 140 -18.20 9.40 -1.57
C HIS A 140 -18.71 10.61 -2.31
#